data_73341ed13beb9d30b2ab80641804ff9e
#
_entry.id   73341ed13beb9d30b2ab80641804ff9e
#
_cell.length_a   1.000
_cell.length_b   1.000
_cell.length_c   1.000
_cell.angle_alpha   90.00
_cell.angle_beta   90.00
_cell.angle_gamma   90.00
#
_symmetry.space_group_name_H-M   'P 1'
#
loop_
_entity.id
_entity.type
_entity.pdbx_description
1 polymer ?
#
loop_
_entity_poly.entity_id
_entity_poly.type
_entity_poly.pdbx_seq_one_letter_code
_entity_poly.pdbx_strand_id
1 'polypeptide(L)'
;RAGGNYGGILYAAGAAESLGVPADRSFAALADVTAAGRFQTVDALPGSGITFIVDYAHNGLALESALTVLRKYRPRRLICLFGSVGGRTELRRRELGEVASQLADFCILTSDNPDFEAPEKIIADIAASFKPGASCDYVRIPDRTDAVRYAVSIAREGDIVLLAGKGAEDFQLVNGVRVPYSDRDALLECAKAKIGR
;
A
#
# COMPACT_ATOMS: atom_id res chain seq x y z
N ARG A 1 16.41 -3.65 6.35
CA ARG A 1 15.80 -2.47 5.72
C ARG A 1 15.22 -2.74 4.32
N ALA A 2 15.32 -3.88 3.71
CA ALA A 2 14.75 -4.18 2.42
C ALA A 2 13.56 -5.13 2.60
N GLY A 3 12.40 -4.58 2.93
CA GLY A 3 11.15 -5.33 2.89
C GLY A 3 10.64 -5.39 1.46
N GLY A 4 10.53 -6.58 0.88
CA GLY A 4 9.59 -6.80 -0.20
C GLY A 4 10.11 -7.12 -1.60
N ASN A 5 11.35 -6.86 -1.98
CA ASN A 5 11.82 -7.22 -3.34
C ASN A 5 13.16 -8.00 -3.33
N TYR A 6 13.24 -9.04 -2.51
CA TYR A 6 14.43 -9.89 -2.45
C TYR A 6 14.76 -10.51 -3.82
N GLY A 7 13.76 -10.86 -4.62
CA GLY A 7 13.98 -11.39 -5.97
C GLY A 7 14.73 -10.40 -6.86
N GLY A 8 14.25 -9.16 -6.94
CA GLY A 8 14.91 -8.11 -7.74
C GLY A 8 16.31 -7.79 -7.24
N ILE A 9 16.53 -7.77 -5.93
CA ILE A 9 17.85 -7.55 -5.32
C ILE A 9 18.81 -8.69 -5.68
N LEU A 10 18.37 -9.94 -5.57
CA LEU A 10 19.19 -11.11 -5.92
C LEU A 10 19.52 -11.15 -7.42
N TYR A 11 18.54 -10.82 -8.29
CA TYR A 11 18.80 -10.74 -9.73
C TYR A 11 19.80 -9.64 -10.08
N ALA A 12 19.66 -8.46 -9.48
CA ALA A 12 20.58 -7.34 -9.70
C ALA A 12 21.98 -7.65 -9.20
N ALA A 13 22.12 -8.28 -8.02
CA ALA A 13 23.39 -8.70 -7.48
C ALA A 13 24.05 -9.79 -8.36
N GLY A 14 23.30 -10.81 -8.79
CA GLY A 14 23.78 -11.87 -9.67
C GLY A 14 24.20 -11.35 -11.05
N ALA A 15 23.47 -10.41 -11.62
CA ALA A 15 23.84 -9.75 -12.87
C ALA A 15 25.15 -8.93 -12.71
N ALA A 16 25.29 -8.18 -11.61
CA ALA A 16 26.50 -7.42 -11.31
C ALA A 16 27.71 -8.34 -11.12
N GLU A 17 27.52 -9.47 -10.43
CA GLU A 17 28.55 -10.46 -10.19
C GLU A 17 29.01 -11.13 -11.51
N SER A 18 28.08 -11.41 -12.43
CA SER A 18 28.39 -11.90 -13.78
C SER A 18 29.21 -10.92 -14.64
N LEU A 19 29.16 -9.63 -14.30
CA LEU A 19 29.94 -8.55 -14.89
C LEU A 19 31.23 -8.25 -14.10
N GLY A 20 31.59 -9.07 -13.11
CA GLY A 20 32.82 -8.96 -12.34
C GLY A 20 32.76 -8.00 -11.14
N VAL A 21 31.56 -7.54 -10.75
CA VAL A 21 31.39 -6.74 -9.52
C VAL A 21 31.32 -7.68 -8.32
N PRO A 22 32.17 -7.52 -7.28
CA PRO A 22 32.10 -8.33 -6.08
C PRO A 22 30.74 -8.27 -5.38
N ALA A 23 30.26 -9.42 -4.87
CA ALA A 23 28.95 -9.55 -4.24
C ALA A 23 28.75 -8.57 -3.06
N ASP A 24 29.75 -8.40 -2.22
CA ASP A 24 29.74 -7.47 -1.09
C ASP A 24 29.52 -6.01 -1.51
N ARG A 25 30.13 -5.58 -2.61
CA ARG A 25 29.92 -4.27 -3.22
C ARG A 25 28.50 -4.13 -3.77
N SER A 26 28.00 -5.16 -4.47
CA SER A 26 26.64 -5.17 -5.01
C SER A 26 25.61 -5.07 -3.89
N PHE A 27 25.76 -5.84 -2.81
CA PHE A 27 24.85 -5.79 -1.67
C PHE A 27 24.95 -4.46 -0.89
N ALA A 28 26.15 -3.91 -0.73
CA ALA A 28 26.32 -2.59 -0.11
C ALA A 28 25.61 -1.47 -0.91
N ALA A 29 25.78 -1.47 -2.23
CA ALA A 29 25.10 -0.51 -3.11
C ALA A 29 23.58 -0.66 -3.07
N LEU A 30 23.07 -1.90 -3.00
CA LEU A 30 21.63 -2.18 -2.96
C LEU A 30 20.99 -1.89 -1.59
N ALA A 31 21.78 -1.78 -0.51
CA ALA A 31 21.27 -1.49 0.83
C ALA A 31 20.60 -0.09 0.92
N ASP A 32 21.05 0.86 0.11
CA ASP A 32 20.56 2.24 0.08
C ASP A 32 19.60 2.52 -1.08
N VAL A 33 19.33 1.51 -1.93
CA VAL A 33 18.40 1.67 -3.04
C VAL A 33 16.97 1.69 -2.54
N THR A 34 16.30 2.82 -2.72
CA THR A 34 14.86 2.96 -2.51
C THR A 34 14.17 3.03 -3.87
N ALA A 35 13.27 2.12 -4.15
CA ALA A 35 12.42 2.20 -5.33
C ALA A 35 11.15 2.99 -4.98
N ALA A 36 10.86 4.06 -5.73
CA ALA A 36 9.63 4.83 -5.52
C ALA A 36 8.40 3.91 -5.57
N GLY A 37 7.48 4.07 -4.61
CA GLY A 37 6.26 3.29 -4.52
C GLY A 37 6.45 1.78 -4.28
N ARG A 38 7.62 1.35 -3.83
CA ARG A 38 7.90 -0.04 -3.45
C ARG A 38 8.37 -0.07 -2.00
N PHE A 39 7.46 -0.39 -1.09
CA PHE A 39 7.68 -0.37 0.36
C PHE A 39 8.33 0.95 0.82
N GLN A 40 7.89 2.05 0.19
CA GLN A 40 8.47 3.37 0.39
C GLN A 40 7.92 4.00 1.67
N THR A 41 8.79 4.25 2.63
CA THR A 41 8.43 5.04 3.81
C THR A 41 8.28 6.52 3.43
N VAL A 42 7.20 7.14 3.87
CA VAL A 42 6.90 8.56 3.67
C VAL A 42 6.83 9.24 5.01
N ASP A 43 7.74 10.18 5.27
CA ASP A 43 7.74 10.99 6.49
C ASP A 43 6.71 12.12 6.37
N ALA A 44 5.44 11.77 6.50
CA ALA A 44 4.33 12.69 6.33
C ALA A 44 4.02 13.50 7.61
N LEU A 45 4.24 12.90 8.79
CA LEU A 45 4.03 13.50 10.11
C LEU A 45 5.27 13.31 10.97
N PRO A 46 6.33 14.12 10.77
CA PRO A 46 7.59 13.99 11.50
C PRO A 46 7.38 14.07 13.01
N GLY A 47 8.04 13.17 13.75
CA GLY A 47 7.96 13.12 15.21
C GLY A 47 6.67 12.58 15.81
N SER A 48 5.68 12.19 14.99
CA SER A 48 4.40 11.67 15.47
C SER A 48 4.45 10.20 15.94
N GLY A 49 5.53 9.47 15.65
CA GLY A 49 5.63 8.05 15.91
C GLY A 49 4.73 7.18 14.99
N ILE A 50 4.14 7.77 13.93
CA ILE A 50 3.34 7.08 12.92
C ILE A 50 4.22 6.76 11.73
N THR A 51 4.15 5.53 11.22
CA THR A 51 4.86 5.12 10.00
C THR A 51 3.88 5.00 8.84
N PHE A 52 4.10 5.78 7.78
CA PHE A 52 3.36 5.67 6.52
C PHE A 52 4.21 4.99 5.46
N ILE A 53 3.60 4.04 4.74
CA ILE A 53 4.27 3.26 3.68
C ILE A 53 3.40 3.27 2.43
N VAL A 54 4.01 3.56 1.29
CA VAL A 54 3.39 3.45 -0.04
C VAL A 54 3.99 2.25 -0.76
N ASP A 55 3.13 1.34 -1.25
CA ASP A 55 3.55 0.11 -1.93
C ASP A 55 2.66 -0.22 -3.14
N TYR A 56 3.24 -0.89 -4.12
CA TYR A 56 2.55 -1.36 -5.33
C TYR A 56 1.87 -2.72 -5.16
N ALA A 57 1.66 -3.20 -3.95
CA ALA A 57 0.98 -4.47 -3.68
C ALA A 57 -0.49 -4.40 -4.12
N HIS A 58 -0.80 -4.92 -5.31
CA HIS A 58 -2.10 -4.83 -5.97
C HIS A 58 -2.77 -6.20 -6.24
N ASN A 59 -2.23 -7.28 -5.66
CA ASN A 59 -2.80 -8.63 -5.69
C ASN A 59 -2.61 -9.31 -4.33
N GLY A 60 -3.29 -10.45 -4.11
CA GLY A 60 -3.30 -11.14 -2.82
C GLY A 60 -1.90 -11.49 -2.32
N LEU A 61 -1.07 -12.10 -3.15
CA LEU A 61 0.29 -12.55 -2.77
C LEU A 61 1.19 -11.36 -2.37
N ALA A 62 1.16 -10.27 -3.15
CA ALA A 62 1.96 -9.09 -2.84
C ALA A 62 1.48 -8.40 -1.56
N LEU A 63 0.15 -8.30 -1.35
CA LEU A 63 -0.44 -7.72 -0.15
C LEU A 63 -0.12 -8.57 1.09
N GLU A 64 -0.22 -9.90 0.98
CA GLU A 64 0.15 -10.83 2.05
C GLU A 64 1.61 -10.66 2.46
N SER A 65 2.50 -10.61 1.48
CA SER A 65 3.93 -10.38 1.72
C SER A 65 4.17 -9.05 2.44
N ALA A 66 3.57 -7.96 1.97
CA ALA A 66 3.74 -6.64 2.58
C ALA A 66 3.23 -6.60 4.02
N LEU A 67 2.00 -7.07 4.27
CA LEU A 67 1.40 -7.08 5.60
C LEU A 67 2.16 -7.99 6.57
N THR A 68 2.61 -9.17 6.11
CA THR A 68 3.41 -10.09 6.93
C THR A 68 4.74 -9.47 7.36
N VAL A 69 5.40 -8.74 6.46
CA VAL A 69 6.65 -8.02 6.79
C VAL A 69 6.37 -6.93 7.81
N LEU A 70 5.29 -6.13 7.62
CA LEU A 70 4.94 -5.05 8.53
C LEU A 70 4.54 -5.54 9.93
N ARG A 71 3.91 -6.69 10.04
CA ARG A 71 3.60 -7.31 11.34
C ARG A 71 4.84 -7.64 12.18
N LYS A 72 5.98 -7.92 11.56
CA LYS A 72 7.24 -8.17 12.28
C LYS A 72 7.74 -6.96 13.07
N TYR A 73 7.35 -5.76 12.68
CA TYR A 73 7.67 -4.52 13.40
C TYR A 73 6.78 -4.29 14.63
N ARG A 74 5.81 -5.16 14.90
CA ARG A 74 4.89 -5.13 16.04
C ARG A 74 4.20 -3.77 16.20
N PRO A 75 3.54 -3.26 15.14
CA PRO A 75 2.83 -1.99 15.23
C PRO A 75 1.72 -2.07 16.29
N ARG A 76 1.35 -0.92 16.85
CA ARG A 76 0.16 -0.80 17.69
C ARG A 76 -1.10 -1.20 16.93
N ARG A 77 -1.24 -0.70 15.69
CA ARG A 77 -2.21 -1.17 14.69
C ARG A 77 -1.54 -1.17 13.32
N LEU A 78 -1.88 -2.15 12.51
CA LEU A 78 -1.58 -2.18 11.09
C LEU A 78 -2.83 -1.79 10.31
N ILE A 79 -2.82 -0.58 9.77
CA ILE A 79 -3.92 -0.02 8.97
C ILE A 79 -3.57 -0.22 7.50
N CYS A 80 -4.49 -0.80 6.71
CA CYS A 80 -4.29 -1.06 5.29
C CYS A 80 -5.32 -0.30 4.45
N LEU A 81 -4.87 0.63 3.62
CA LEU A 81 -5.67 1.34 2.64
C LEU A 81 -5.41 0.73 1.26
N PHE A 82 -6.45 0.21 0.61
CA PHE A 82 -6.32 -0.43 -0.69
C PHE A 82 -7.63 -0.47 -1.47
N GLY A 83 -7.50 -0.72 -2.76
CA GLY A 83 -8.60 -0.94 -3.68
C GLY A 83 -8.26 -2.01 -4.69
N SER A 84 -9.06 -2.11 -5.74
CA SER A 84 -8.78 -2.96 -6.90
C SER A 84 -9.14 -2.24 -8.19
N VAL A 85 -8.55 -2.69 -9.30
CA VAL A 85 -8.83 -2.13 -10.63
C VAL A 85 -10.18 -2.64 -11.15
N GLY A 86 -10.88 -1.80 -11.93
CA GLY A 86 -12.09 -2.18 -12.66
C GLY A 86 -11.78 -3.04 -13.89
N GLY A 87 -12.80 -3.74 -14.41
CA GLY A 87 -12.70 -4.56 -15.62
C GLY A 87 -11.71 -5.73 -15.51
N ARG A 88 -11.28 -6.10 -14.32
CA ARG A 88 -10.41 -7.26 -14.02
C ARG A 88 -11.19 -8.35 -13.31
N THR A 89 -10.55 -9.51 -13.12
CA THR A 89 -11.20 -10.67 -12.49
C THR A 89 -11.60 -10.36 -11.03
N GLU A 90 -12.80 -10.76 -10.66
CA GLU A 90 -13.33 -10.67 -9.29
C GLU A 90 -12.47 -11.48 -8.29
N LEU A 91 -11.76 -12.50 -8.77
CA LEU A 91 -10.83 -13.30 -7.96
C LEU A 91 -9.82 -12.43 -7.22
N ARG A 92 -9.25 -11.42 -7.89
CA ARG A 92 -8.29 -10.50 -7.26
C ARG A 92 -8.92 -9.72 -6.09
N ARG A 93 -10.18 -9.28 -6.23
CA ARG A 93 -10.91 -8.55 -5.18
C ARG A 93 -11.09 -9.43 -3.95
N ARG A 94 -11.47 -10.68 -4.20
CA ARG A 94 -11.62 -11.68 -3.15
C ARG A 94 -10.31 -11.96 -2.43
N GLU A 95 -9.23 -12.23 -3.15
CA GLU A 95 -7.90 -12.49 -2.58
C GLU A 95 -7.42 -11.32 -1.70
N LEU A 96 -7.58 -10.09 -2.19
CA LEU A 96 -7.20 -8.88 -1.44
C LEU A 96 -7.97 -8.75 -0.12
N GLY A 97 -9.29 -8.95 -0.14
CA GLY A 97 -10.11 -8.86 1.07
C GLY A 97 -9.84 -10.01 2.04
N GLU A 98 -9.67 -11.24 1.56
CA GLU A 98 -9.32 -12.39 2.40
C GLU A 98 -7.98 -12.18 3.12
N VAL A 99 -6.96 -11.70 2.42
CA VAL A 99 -5.64 -11.42 3.00
C VAL A 99 -5.69 -10.27 3.99
N ALA A 100 -6.29 -9.15 3.59
CA ALA A 100 -6.35 -7.96 4.43
C ALA A 100 -7.11 -8.22 5.74
N SER A 101 -8.25 -8.94 5.67
CA SER A 101 -9.06 -9.28 6.84
C SER A 101 -8.34 -10.16 7.88
N GLN A 102 -7.29 -10.89 7.48
CA GLN A 102 -6.52 -11.76 8.35
C GLN A 102 -5.28 -11.08 8.93
N LEU A 103 -4.67 -10.15 8.18
CA LEU A 103 -3.35 -9.62 8.50
C LEU A 103 -3.35 -8.15 8.93
N ALA A 104 -4.40 -7.37 8.62
CA ALA A 104 -4.54 -6.01 9.11
C ALA A 104 -5.41 -5.95 10.38
N ASP A 105 -5.31 -4.85 11.13
CA ASP A 105 -6.21 -4.56 12.27
C ASP A 105 -7.37 -3.68 11.82
N PHE A 106 -7.16 -2.86 10.78
CA PHE A 106 -8.17 -1.97 10.22
C PHE A 106 -7.93 -1.76 8.73
N CYS A 107 -9.00 -1.81 7.95
CA CYS A 107 -8.93 -1.60 6.50
C CYS A 107 -9.73 -0.38 6.05
N ILE A 108 -9.18 0.34 5.08
CA ILE A 108 -9.87 1.43 4.37
C ILE A 108 -10.01 0.99 2.92
N LEU A 109 -11.22 0.58 2.54
CA LEU A 109 -11.52 0.11 1.20
C LEU A 109 -11.87 1.30 0.31
N THR A 110 -11.12 1.48 -0.76
CA THR A 110 -11.22 2.65 -1.63
C THR A 110 -11.05 2.29 -3.10
N SER A 111 -11.15 3.27 -4.01
CA SER A 111 -10.85 3.01 -5.42
C SER A 111 -9.35 2.94 -5.68
N ASP A 112 -9.00 2.18 -6.71
CA ASP A 112 -7.67 2.16 -7.34
C ASP A 112 -7.78 2.80 -8.73
N ASN A 113 -7.90 2.00 -9.78
CA ASN A 113 -8.21 2.41 -11.15
C ASN A 113 -9.58 1.80 -11.53
N PRO A 114 -10.71 2.41 -11.14
CA PRO A 114 -12.04 1.83 -11.37
C PRO A 114 -12.41 1.77 -12.84
N ASP A 115 -11.86 2.68 -13.66
CA ASP A 115 -12.14 2.83 -15.07
C ASP A 115 -13.66 2.97 -15.34
N PHE A 116 -14.29 2.08 -16.09
CA PHE A 116 -15.71 2.11 -16.41
C PHE A 116 -16.59 1.39 -15.37
N GLU A 117 -16.02 0.86 -14.31
CA GLU A 117 -16.77 0.15 -13.26
C GLU A 117 -16.99 1.07 -12.04
N ALA A 118 -18.19 1.01 -11.45
CA ALA A 118 -18.51 1.81 -10.27
C ALA A 118 -17.58 1.43 -9.09
N PRO A 119 -16.86 2.41 -8.49
CA PRO A 119 -15.98 2.16 -7.36
C PRO A 119 -16.66 1.43 -6.20
N GLU A 120 -17.93 1.77 -5.93
CA GLU A 120 -18.72 1.19 -4.86
C GLU A 120 -18.94 -0.31 -5.05
N LYS A 121 -19.10 -0.77 -6.32
CA LYS A 121 -19.24 -2.19 -6.64
C LYS A 121 -17.92 -2.94 -6.35
N ILE A 122 -16.80 -2.40 -6.81
CA ILE A 122 -15.47 -2.98 -6.57
C ILE A 122 -15.22 -3.10 -5.06
N ILE A 123 -15.52 -2.05 -4.30
CA ILE A 123 -15.38 -2.02 -2.84
C ILE A 123 -16.32 -3.02 -2.17
N ALA A 124 -17.55 -3.17 -2.67
CA ALA A 124 -18.50 -4.15 -2.14
C ALA A 124 -18.01 -5.59 -2.36
N ASP A 125 -17.45 -5.90 -3.53
CA ASP A 125 -16.89 -7.22 -3.85
C ASP A 125 -15.69 -7.55 -2.92
N ILE A 126 -14.81 -6.57 -2.65
CA ILE A 126 -13.71 -6.73 -1.69
C ILE A 126 -14.28 -6.99 -0.28
N ALA A 127 -15.23 -6.18 0.15
CA ALA A 127 -15.82 -6.27 1.49
C ALA A 127 -16.55 -7.61 1.72
N ALA A 128 -17.20 -8.16 0.69
CA ALA A 128 -17.89 -9.44 0.75
C ALA A 128 -16.94 -10.62 1.03
N SER A 129 -15.63 -10.46 0.78
CA SER A 129 -14.62 -11.49 1.01
C SER A 129 -13.94 -11.41 2.38
N PHE A 130 -14.30 -10.43 3.21
CA PHE A 130 -13.84 -10.41 4.59
C PHE A 130 -14.39 -11.61 5.35
N LYS A 131 -13.50 -12.39 5.96
CA LYS A 131 -13.90 -13.63 6.64
C LYS A 131 -14.79 -13.34 7.85
N PRO A 132 -15.89 -14.10 8.02
CA PRO A 132 -16.69 -13.99 9.23
C PRO A 132 -15.84 -14.24 10.48
N GLY A 133 -15.96 -13.36 11.48
CA GLY A 133 -15.18 -13.47 12.72
C GLY A 133 -13.73 -12.97 12.63
N ALA A 134 -13.32 -12.37 11.51
CA ALA A 134 -12.05 -11.65 11.46
C ALA A 134 -12.06 -10.49 12.47
N SER A 135 -10.93 -10.27 13.14
CA SER A 135 -10.76 -9.15 14.08
C SER A 135 -10.49 -7.82 13.39
N CYS A 136 -10.46 -7.81 12.07
CA CYS A 136 -10.19 -6.64 11.26
C CYS A 136 -11.49 -5.92 10.90
N ASP A 137 -11.66 -4.71 11.41
CA ASP A 137 -12.74 -3.82 11.00
C ASP A 137 -12.39 -3.08 9.70
N TYR A 138 -13.42 -2.58 8.99
CA TYR A 138 -13.18 -1.77 7.79
C TYR A 138 -14.19 -0.63 7.62
N VAL A 139 -13.76 0.38 6.86
CA VAL A 139 -14.63 1.43 6.31
C VAL A 139 -14.55 1.43 4.78
N ARG A 140 -15.59 1.96 4.13
CA ARG A 140 -15.68 2.12 2.68
C ARG A 140 -15.66 3.59 2.36
N ILE A 141 -14.65 4.05 1.64
CA ILE A 141 -14.49 5.45 1.23
C ILE A 141 -14.08 5.45 -0.25
N PRO A 142 -15.04 5.59 -1.19
CA PRO A 142 -14.78 5.47 -2.62
C PRO A 142 -13.73 6.45 -3.15
N ASP A 143 -13.76 7.72 -2.74
CA ASP A 143 -12.72 8.68 -3.11
C ASP A 143 -11.40 8.35 -2.38
N ARG A 144 -10.33 8.14 -3.17
CA ARG A 144 -9.05 7.72 -2.61
C ARG A 144 -8.34 8.84 -1.84
N THR A 145 -8.53 10.10 -2.23
CA THR A 145 -8.00 11.24 -1.48
C THR A 145 -8.69 11.37 -0.11
N ASP A 146 -10.00 11.19 -0.06
CA ASP A 146 -10.75 11.17 1.19
C ASP A 146 -10.37 9.97 2.06
N ALA A 147 -10.11 8.82 1.45
CA ALA A 147 -9.61 7.64 2.14
C ALA A 147 -8.24 7.89 2.78
N VAL A 148 -7.31 8.53 2.07
CA VAL A 148 -6.00 8.95 2.60
C VAL A 148 -6.18 9.97 3.72
N ARG A 149 -7.05 10.96 3.55
CA ARG A 149 -7.37 11.96 4.59
C ARG A 149 -7.90 11.28 5.85
N TYR A 150 -8.80 10.33 5.70
CA TYR A 150 -9.32 9.54 6.80
C TYR A 150 -8.21 8.73 7.49
N ALA A 151 -7.36 8.03 6.73
CA ALA A 151 -6.23 7.29 7.28
C ALA A 151 -5.32 8.18 8.14
N VAL A 152 -4.95 9.37 7.63
CA VAL A 152 -4.15 10.36 8.36
C VAL A 152 -4.87 10.82 9.64
N SER A 153 -6.20 11.02 9.60
CA SER A 153 -6.98 11.51 10.74
C SER A 153 -7.03 10.52 11.90
N ILE A 154 -7.14 9.21 11.60
CA ILE A 154 -7.31 8.15 12.61
C ILE A 154 -5.98 7.57 13.11
N ALA A 155 -4.89 7.80 12.36
CA ALA A 155 -3.57 7.27 12.71
C ALA A 155 -3.03 7.91 14.00
N ARG A 156 -2.42 7.08 14.84
CA ARG A 156 -1.85 7.43 16.15
C ARG A 156 -0.43 6.88 16.29
N GLU A 157 0.30 7.39 17.26
CA GLU A 157 1.63 6.90 17.61
C GLU A 157 1.67 5.37 17.70
N GLY A 158 2.71 4.76 17.11
CA GLY A 158 2.90 3.31 17.03
C GLY A 158 2.12 2.61 15.92
N ASP A 159 1.22 3.30 15.19
CA ASP A 159 0.53 2.73 14.04
C ASP A 159 1.45 2.67 12.81
N ILE A 160 1.26 1.64 12.01
CA ILE A 160 1.76 1.57 10.62
C ILE A 160 0.56 1.67 9.68
N VAL A 161 0.64 2.59 8.73
CA VAL A 161 -0.38 2.81 7.69
C VAL A 161 0.21 2.45 6.34
N LEU A 162 -0.30 1.38 5.72
CA LEU A 162 0.08 0.94 4.38
C LEU A 162 -0.93 1.47 3.36
N LEU A 163 -0.48 2.27 2.39
CA LEU A 163 -1.20 2.63 1.18
C LEU A 163 -0.77 1.65 0.09
N ALA A 164 -1.64 0.70 -0.25
CA ALA A 164 -1.35 -0.38 -1.18
C ALA A 164 -2.07 -0.21 -2.51
N GLY A 165 -1.43 -0.73 -3.57
CA GLY A 165 -1.97 -0.83 -4.92
C GLY A 165 -1.29 0.09 -5.92
N LYS A 166 -1.25 1.38 -5.66
CA LYS A 166 -0.77 2.38 -6.61
C LYS A 166 0.75 2.53 -6.68
N GLY A 167 1.44 2.36 -5.56
CA GLY A 167 2.88 2.55 -5.54
C GLY A 167 3.30 3.93 -6.08
N ALA A 168 4.11 3.94 -7.15
CA ALA A 168 4.58 5.17 -7.81
C ALA A 168 3.69 5.63 -8.97
N GLU A 169 2.49 5.07 -9.15
CA GLU A 169 1.56 5.58 -10.17
C GLU A 169 1.16 7.02 -9.88
N ASP A 170 1.14 7.85 -10.92
CA ASP A 170 0.84 9.28 -10.86
C ASP A 170 -0.56 9.63 -11.40
N PHE A 171 -1.42 8.62 -11.61
CA PHE A 171 -2.79 8.78 -12.10
C PHE A 171 -3.76 7.77 -11.49
N GLN A 172 -5.05 8.08 -11.60
CA GLN A 172 -6.15 7.11 -11.56
C GLN A 172 -6.80 7.01 -12.94
N LEU A 173 -7.16 5.80 -13.37
CA LEU A 173 -7.93 5.58 -14.58
C LEU A 173 -9.42 5.62 -14.23
N VAL A 174 -10.15 6.61 -14.79
CA VAL A 174 -11.58 6.82 -14.55
C VAL A 174 -12.26 7.08 -15.89
N ASN A 175 -13.20 6.23 -16.30
CA ASN A 175 -13.94 6.33 -17.57
C ASN A 175 -13.02 6.51 -18.80
N GLY A 176 -11.93 5.73 -18.87
CA GLY A 176 -10.95 5.79 -19.95
C GLY A 176 -9.97 6.98 -19.87
N VAL A 177 -10.09 7.85 -18.87
CA VAL A 177 -9.26 9.05 -18.70
C VAL A 177 -8.26 8.86 -17.56
N ARG A 178 -7.00 9.23 -17.80
CA ARG A 178 -6.00 9.33 -16.72
C ARG A 178 -6.18 10.64 -15.98
N VAL A 179 -6.66 10.53 -14.74
CA VAL A 179 -6.80 11.67 -13.82
C VAL A 179 -5.54 11.73 -12.95
N PRO A 180 -4.82 12.85 -12.89
CA PRO A 180 -3.62 12.98 -12.05
C PRO A 180 -3.91 12.64 -10.59
N TYR A 181 -3.12 11.74 -10.02
CA TYR A 181 -3.23 11.31 -8.62
C TYR A 181 -1.96 10.58 -8.18
N SER A 182 -1.51 10.85 -6.97
CA SER A 182 -0.38 10.14 -6.35
C SER A 182 -0.68 9.90 -4.87
N ASP A 183 -0.53 8.64 -4.41
CA ASP A 183 -0.69 8.28 -3.00
C ASP A 183 0.26 9.09 -2.10
N ARG A 184 1.51 9.23 -2.55
CA ARG A 184 2.52 9.98 -1.80
C ARG A 184 2.15 11.44 -1.65
N ASP A 185 1.71 12.10 -2.72
CA ASP A 185 1.41 13.53 -2.70
C ASP A 185 0.12 13.80 -1.94
N ALA A 186 -0.92 12.98 -2.14
CA ALA A 186 -2.16 13.03 -1.36
C ALA A 186 -1.89 12.87 0.16
N LEU A 187 -1.00 11.93 0.53
CA LEU A 187 -0.60 11.73 1.91
C LEU A 187 0.08 12.96 2.51
N LEU A 188 1.05 13.55 1.79
CA LEU A 188 1.77 14.75 2.26
C LEU A 188 0.84 15.95 2.38
N GLU A 189 -0.10 16.15 1.46
CA GLU A 189 -1.09 17.23 1.52
C GLU A 189 -2.05 17.06 2.70
N CYS A 190 -2.60 15.84 2.89
CA CYS A 190 -3.48 15.55 4.00
C CYS A 190 -2.78 15.71 5.37
N ALA A 191 -1.50 15.34 5.45
CA ALA A 191 -0.70 15.50 6.66
C ALA A 191 -0.44 16.97 6.98
N LYS A 192 -0.10 17.81 6.00
CA LYS A 192 0.04 19.26 6.19
C LYS A 192 -1.23 19.88 6.74
N ALA A 193 -2.40 19.50 6.21
CA ALA A 193 -3.69 19.98 6.69
C ALA A 193 -4.00 19.56 8.15
N LYS A 194 -3.42 18.48 8.64
CA LYS A 194 -3.54 18.03 10.04
C LYS A 194 -2.63 18.85 10.98
N ILE A 195 -1.43 19.20 10.54
CA ILE A 195 -0.45 19.99 11.36
C ILE A 195 -0.88 21.45 11.47
N GLY A 196 -1.51 22.00 10.44
CA GLY A 196 -1.94 23.42 10.40
C GLY A 196 -3.24 23.74 11.15
N ARG A 197 -3.80 22.76 11.86
CA ARG A 197 -4.96 22.89 12.74
C ARG A 197 -4.55 22.85 14.21
#